data_8313c02473689224a0e2bee2a55e0b5c
#
_entry.id   8313c02473689224a0e2bee2a55e0b5c
#
_cell.length_a   1.000
_cell.length_b   1.000
_cell.length_c   1.000
_cell.angle_alpha   90.00
_cell.angle_beta   90.00
_cell.angle_gamma   90.00
#
_symmetry.space_group_name_H-M   'P 1'
#
loop_
_entity.id
_entity.type
_entity.pdbx_description
1 polymer ?
#
loop_
_entity_poly.entity_id
_entity_poly.type
_entity_poly.pdbx_seq_one_letter_code
_entity_poly.pdbx_strand_id
1 'polypeptide(L)'
;DKRKLATSYERILRFLAFIGLPLSVLLFFTAEEVTLIIFGDQWLPSVPVFRILSLSVGIQIILSSSGSIFQAAGDTKSLFVCGLFSSALNVAGMLLGIFYFGTLTAVASCIAVTFTVNFAQCYWQMYRVTFRRSVLPFVRQLLSPMAVSLLMAAILLPIQYATEGINIFLTIIVKSIVSFTIFGGYIQVTREYDLLGKIRSMAGKGK
;
A
#
# COMPACT_ATOMS: atom_id res chain seq x y z
N ASP A 1 24.69 -14.56 3.86
CA ASP A 1 24.38 -14.90 2.46
C ASP A 1 23.26 -14.00 1.92
N LYS A 2 23.68 -12.90 1.25
CA LYS A 2 22.77 -11.87 0.73
C LYS A 2 21.73 -12.42 -0.28
N ARG A 3 22.03 -13.53 -0.95
CA ARG A 3 21.08 -14.16 -1.88
C ARG A 3 19.90 -14.81 -1.15
N LYS A 4 20.17 -15.51 -0.06
CA LYS A 4 19.12 -16.12 0.77
C LYS A 4 18.26 -15.04 1.43
N LEU A 5 18.89 -13.96 1.91
CA LEU A 5 18.18 -12.81 2.47
C LEU A 5 17.25 -12.18 1.44
N ALA A 6 17.71 -11.91 0.22
CA ALA A 6 16.89 -11.36 -0.85
C ALA A 6 15.67 -12.24 -1.18
N THR A 7 15.86 -13.55 -1.33
CA THR A 7 14.76 -14.48 -1.64
C THR A 7 13.75 -14.59 -0.49
N SER A 8 14.22 -14.59 0.76
CA SER A 8 13.33 -14.57 1.92
C SER A 8 12.55 -13.26 2.02
N TYR A 9 13.21 -12.14 1.72
CA TYR A 9 12.57 -10.84 1.70
C TYR A 9 11.52 -10.70 0.61
N GLU A 10 11.76 -11.22 -0.59
CA GLU A 10 10.78 -11.21 -1.69
C GLU A 10 9.43 -11.82 -1.28
N ARG A 11 9.44 -12.84 -0.41
CA ARG A 11 8.23 -13.46 0.14
C ARG A 11 7.51 -12.52 1.12
N ILE A 12 8.25 -11.86 2.01
CA ILE A 12 7.70 -10.87 2.95
C ILE A 12 7.13 -9.67 2.20
N LEU A 13 7.87 -9.17 1.22
CA LEU A 13 7.47 -8.06 0.38
C LEU A 13 6.15 -8.33 -0.36
N ARG A 14 6.03 -9.53 -0.95
CA ARG A 14 4.80 -9.96 -1.60
C ARG A 14 3.63 -9.97 -0.63
N PHE A 15 3.83 -10.49 0.59
CA PHE A 15 2.81 -10.50 1.64
C PHE A 15 2.38 -9.08 2.03
N LEU A 16 3.34 -8.18 2.26
CA LEU A 16 3.06 -6.77 2.56
C LEU A 16 2.33 -6.06 1.42
N ALA A 17 2.71 -6.35 0.17
CA ALA A 17 2.05 -5.80 -1.00
C ALA A 17 0.60 -6.31 -1.14
N PHE A 18 0.35 -7.59 -0.85
CA PHE A 18 -0.99 -8.17 -0.84
C PHE A 18 -1.93 -7.54 0.19
N ILE A 19 -1.41 -7.10 1.32
CA ILE A 19 -2.21 -6.40 2.33
C ILE A 19 -2.29 -4.91 1.99
N GLY A 20 -1.15 -4.30 1.70
CA GLY A 20 -1.03 -2.85 1.59
C GLY A 20 -1.75 -2.26 0.39
N LEU A 21 -1.60 -2.85 -0.81
CA LEU A 21 -2.19 -2.28 -2.02
C LEU A 21 -3.72 -2.36 -2.04
N PRO A 22 -4.38 -3.50 -1.71
CA PRO A 22 -5.83 -3.54 -1.58
C PRO A 22 -6.37 -2.64 -0.47
N LEU A 23 -5.64 -2.52 0.66
CA LEU A 23 -6.00 -1.61 1.75
C LEU A 23 -5.99 -0.15 1.28
N SER A 24 -5.01 0.25 0.47
CA SER A 24 -4.99 1.59 -0.14
C SER A 24 -6.23 1.88 -0.97
N VAL A 25 -6.65 0.91 -1.79
CA VAL A 25 -7.85 1.03 -2.62
C VAL A 25 -9.11 1.12 -1.75
N LEU A 26 -9.23 0.26 -0.74
CA LEU A 26 -10.35 0.32 0.19
C LEU A 26 -10.45 1.68 0.88
N LEU A 27 -9.34 2.19 1.44
CA LEU A 27 -9.30 3.49 2.09
C LEU A 27 -9.63 4.65 1.13
N PHE A 28 -9.21 4.57 -0.13
CA PHE A 28 -9.55 5.56 -1.14
C PHE A 28 -11.06 5.65 -1.37
N PHE A 29 -11.73 4.49 -1.54
CA PHE A 29 -13.16 4.44 -1.81
C PHE A 29 -14.04 4.63 -0.57
N THR A 30 -13.50 4.45 0.63
CA THR A 30 -14.21 4.66 1.91
C THR A 30 -13.79 5.94 2.63
N ALA A 31 -12.99 6.81 2.00
CA ALA A 31 -12.44 8.00 2.62
C ALA A 31 -13.51 8.95 3.19
N GLU A 32 -14.61 9.11 2.47
CA GLU A 32 -15.72 9.98 2.87
C GLU A 32 -16.48 9.39 4.06
N GLU A 33 -16.87 8.14 3.97
CA GLU A 33 -17.56 7.43 5.04
C GLU A 33 -16.74 7.38 6.33
N VAL A 34 -15.45 7.06 6.20
CA VAL A 34 -14.52 7.04 7.34
C VAL A 34 -14.41 8.42 7.96
N THR A 35 -14.28 9.47 7.14
CA THR A 35 -14.18 10.85 7.64
C THR A 35 -15.45 11.26 8.38
N LEU A 36 -16.62 11.00 7.80
CA LEU A 36 -17.90 11.35 8.41
C LEU A 36 -18.17 10.60 9.71
N ILE A 37 -17.87 9.30 9.76
CA ILE A 37 -18.12 8.47 10.95
C ILE A 37 -17.17 8.84 12.11
N ILE A 38 -15.89 9.12 11.81
CA ILE A 38 -14.89 9.34 12.85
C ILE A 38 -14.83 10.81 13.28
N PHE A 39 -14.91 11.75 12.32
CA PHE A 39 -14.63 13.16 12.55
C PHE A 39 -15.88 14.05 12.39
N GLY A 40 -16.91 13.60 11.67
CA GLY A 40 -18.14 14.35 11.41
C GLY A 40 -18.05 15.27 10.19
N ASP A 41 -19.19 15.91 9.89
CA ASP A 41 -19.41 16.69 8.66
C ASP A 41 -18.45 17.87 8.48
N GLN A 42 -17.98 18.45 9.57
CA GLN A 42 -17.03 19.57 9.56
C GLN A 42 -15.70 19.23 8.86
N TRP A 43 -15.38 17.94 8.73
CA TRP A 43 -14.14 17.45 8.11
C TRP A 43 -14.29 17.03 6.65
N LEU A 44 -15.46 17.16 6.05
CA LEU A 44 -15.69 16.87 4.62
C LEU A 44 -14.68 17.54 3.67
N PRO A 45 -14.22 18.80 3.90
CA PRO A 45 -13.19 19.41 3.08
C PRO A 45 -11.85 18.65 3.07
N SER A 46 -11.59 17.78 4.06
CA SER A 46 -10.36 16.97 4.13
C SER A 46 -10.43 15.67 3.32
N VAL A 47 -11.60 15.25 2.87
CA VAL A 47 -11.80 13.99 2.13
C VAL A 47 -10.93 13.88 0.88
N PRO A 48 -10.77 14.92 0.02
CA PRO A 48 -9.89 14.84 -1.13
C PRO A 48 -8.42 14.58 -0.75
N VAL A 49 -7.97 15.21 0.34
CA VAL A 49 -6.61 15.01 0.89
C VAL A 49 -6.44 13.57 1.37
N PHE A 50 -7.42 13.05 2.12
CA PHE A 50 -7.41 11.68 2.62
C PHE A 50 -7.40 10.68 1.46
N ARG A 51 -8.22 10.87 0.42
CA ARG A 51 -8.23 10.02 -0.80
C ARG A 51 -6.85 9.95 -1.45
N ILE A 52 -6.20 11.09 -1.68
CA ILE A 52 -4.87 11.13 -2.31
C ILE A 52 -3.84 10.39 -1.45
N LEU A 53 -3.80 10.68 -0.15
CA LEU A 53 -2.84 10.05 0.75
C LEU A 53 -3.09 8.54 0.92
N SER A 54 -4.34 8.10 0.87
CA SER A 54 -4.71 6.67 0.91
C SER A 54 -4.02 5.85 -0.17
N LEU A 55 -3.84 6.41 -1.37
CA LEU A 55 -3.13 5.72 -2.46
C LEU A 55 -1.67 5.42 -2.14
N SER A 56 -1.05 6.19 -1.25
CA SER A 56 0.33 5.98 -0.83
C SER A 56 0.48 4.98 0.32
N VAL A 57 -0.60 4.60 1.02
CA VAL A 57 -0.55 3.72 2.20
C VAL A 57 0.08 2.37 1.88
N GLY A 58 -0.30 1.74 0.77
CA GLY A 58 0.28 0.46 0.36
C GLY A 58 1.78 0.54 0.08
N ILE A 59 2.20 1.62 -0.57
CA ILE A 59 3.61 1.91 -0.83
C ILE A 59 4.37 2.08 0.50
N GLN A 60 3.80 2.79 1.46
CA GLN A 60 4.40 3.01 2.78
C GLN A 60 4.50 1.71 3.59
N ILE A 61 3.47 0.86 3.56
CA ILE A 61 3.49 -0.46 4.22
C ILE A 61 4.63 -1.31 3.68
N ILE A 62 4.81 -1.36 2.36
CA ILE A 62 5.90 -2.11 1.73
C ILE A 62 7.24 -1.49 2.12
N LEU A 63 7.36 -0.16 2.04
CA LEU A 63 8.59 0.58 2.32
C LEU A 63 9.04 0.47 3.79
N SER A 64 8.11 0.33 4.73
CA SER A 64 8.41 0.22 6.16
C SER A 64 9.33 -0.95 6.51
N SER A 65 9.34 -2.01 5.70
CA SER A 65 10.20 -3.17 5.88
C SER A 65 11.64 -2.96 5.36
N SER A 66 11.89 -1.93 4.57
CA SER A 66 13.19 -1.72 3.91
C SER A 66 14.34 -1.47 4.89
N GLY A 67 14.07 -0.72 5.96
CA GLY A 67 15.07 -0.42 6.99
C GLY A 67 15.65 -1.67 7.66
N SER A 68 14.78 -2.60 8.06
CA SER A 68 15.19 -3.87 8.68
C SER A 68 16.05 -4.72 7.74
N ILE A 69 15.78 -4.67 6.45
CA ILE A 69 16.51 -5.43 5.44
C ILE A 69 17.90 -4.85 5.17
N PHE A 70 18.03 -3.53 5.11
CA PHE A 70 19.36 -2.89 5.01
C PHE A 70 20.23 -3.23 6.22
N GLN A 71 19.64 -3.22 7.44
CA GLN A 71 20.33 -3.62 8.66
C GLN A 71 20.76 -5.09 8.63
N ALA A 72 19.85 -5.99 8.27
CA ALA A 72 20.13 -7.42 8.15
C ALA A 72 21.19 -7.75 7.08
N ALA A 73 21.27 -6.92 6.03
CA ALA A 73 22.31 -7.01 5.00
C ALA A 73 23.66 -6.42 5.42
N GLY A 74 23.71 -5.72 6.57
CA GLY A 74 24.89 -4.99 7.04
C GLY A 74 25.21 -3.74 6.21
N ASP A 75 24.21 -3.21 5.47
CA ASP A 75 24.38 -2.07 4.56
C ASP A 75 23.80 -0.79 5.15
N THR A 76 24.38 -0.36 6.25
CA THR A 76 23.98 0.88 6.96
C THR A 76 24.21 2.14 6.12
N LYS A 77 25.18 2.10 5.19
CA LYS A 77 25.42 3.21 4.26
C LYS A 77 24.24 3.43 3.32
N SER A 78 23.70 2.37 2.70
CA SER A 78 22.53 2.46 1.85
C SER A 78 21.29 2.88 2.64
N LEU A 79 21.14 2.40 3.87
CA LEU A 79 20.06 2.84 4.76
C LEU A 79 20.13 4.36 5.02
N PHE A 80 21.30 4.88 5.36
CA PHE A 80 21.52 6.31 5.60
C PHE A 80 21.22 7.14 4.35
N VAL A 81 21.73 6.73 3.18
CA VAL A 81 21.49 7.43 1.91
C VAL A 81 20.01 7.45 1.54
N CYS A 82 19.30 6.31 1.68
CA CYS A 82 17.85 6.27 1.45
C CYS A 82 17.09 7.17 2.42
N GLY A 83 17.46 7.19 3.69
CA GLY A 83 16.84 8.06 4.70
C GLY A 83 17.04 9.54 4.41
N LEU A 84 18.28 9.94 4.07
CA LEU A 84 18.61 11.32 3.72
C LEU A 84 17.86 11.77 2.45
N PHE A 85 17.86 10.93 1.41
CA PHE A 85 17.11 11.20 0.18
C PHE A 85 15.62 11.35 0.45
N SER A 86 15.03 10.42 1.23
CA SER A 86 13.62 10.45 1.62
C SER A 86 13.27 11.76 2.35
N SER A 87 14.08 12.14 3.33
CA SER A 87 13.87 13.37 4.10
C SER A 87 13.94 14.62 3.23
N ALA A 88 14.98 14.73 2.40
CA ALA A 88 15.14 15.85 1.49
C ALA A 88 14.00 15.95 0.46
N LEU A 89 13.59 14.80 -0.10
CA LEU A 89 12.50 14.73 -1.07
C LEU A 89 11.16 15.11 -0.45
N ASN A 90 10.87 14.65 0.77
CA ASN A 90 9.63 14.99 1.48
C ASN A 90 9.57 16.49 1.83
N VAL A 91 10.66 17.05 2.33
CA VAL A 91 10.73 18.50 2.61
C VAL A 91 10.54 19.31 1.32
N ALA A 92 11.24 18.95 0.24
CA ALA A 92 11.10 19.62 -1.05
C ALA A 92 9.66 19.52 -1.60
N GLY A 93 9.04 18.34 -1.56
CA GLY A 93 7.67 18.14 -2.02
C GLY A 93 6.65 18.93 -1.18
N MET A 94 6.83 18.97 0.13
CA MET A 94 5.98 19.76 1.02
C MET A 94 6.10 21.25 0.74
N LEU A 95 7.33 21.78 0.60
CA LEU A 95 7.58 23.19 0.28
C LEU A 95 7.00 23.57 -1.09
N LEU A 96 7.17 22.72 -2.11
CA LEU A 96 6.56 22.93 -3.42
C LEU A 96 5.04 22.96 -3.33
N GLY A 97 4.43 22.04 -2.58
CA GLY A 97 2.98 22.01 -2.39
C GLY A 97 2.45 23.30 -1.72
N ILE A 98 3.15 23.79 -0.70
CA ILE A 98 2.73 25.00 0.06
C ILE A 98 2.98 26.28 -0.74
N PHE A 99 4.20 26.50 -1.22
CA PHE A 99 4.60 27.80 -1.78
C PHE A 99 4.22 27.97 -3.25
N TYR A 100 4.15 26.90 -4.02
CA TYR A 100 3.83 27.01 -5.45
C TYR A 100 2.35 26.80 -5.75
N PHE A 101 1.71 25.82 -5.12
CA PHE A 101 0.31 25.50 -5.40
C PHE A 101 -0.67 26.07 -4.37
N GLY A 102 -0.28 26.26 -3.13
CA GLY A 102 -1.07 26.93 -2.09
C GLY A 102 -2.37 26.23 -1.65
N THR A 103 -2.56 24.93 -2.03
CA THR A 103 -3.74 24.16 -1.64
C THR A 103 -3.37 22.88 -0.90
N LEU A 104 -4.21 22.49 0.08
CA LEU A 104 -3.98 21.26 0.86
C LEU A 104 -3.95 20.01 -0.04
N THR A 105 -4.81 19.98 -1.06
CA THR A 105 -4.88 18.87 -2.03
C THR A 105 -3.59 18.78 -2.85
N ALA A 106 -3.01 19.90 -3.22
CA ALA A 106 -1.73 19.92 -3.93
C ALA A 106 -0.57 19.48 -3.04
N VAL A 107 -0.55 19.88 -1.78
CA VAL A 107 0.43 19.40 -0.79
C VAL A 107 0.33 17.88 -0.65
N ALA A 108 -0.88 17.35 -0.49
CA ALA A 108 -1.11 15.90 -0.43
C ALA A 108 -0.63 15.17 -1.69
N SER A 109 -0.88 15.74 -2.86
CA SER A 109 -0.43 15.20 -4.15
C SER A 109 1.11 15.19 -4.25
N CYS A 110 1.77 16.28 -3.87
CA CYS A 110 3.22 16.34 -3.82
C CYS A 110 3.80 15.29 -2.88
N ILE A 111 3.22 15.12 -1.69
CA ILE A 111 3.63 14.11 -0.71
C ILE A 111 3.43 12.69 -1.29
N ALA A 112 2.31 12.39 -1.94
CA ALA A 112 2.08 11.09 -2.55
C ALA A 112 3.10 10.79 -3.67
N VAL A 113 3.46 11.79 -4.47
CA VAL A 113 4.52 11.68 -5.47
C VAL A 113 5.88 11.44 -4.81
N THR A 114 6.23 12.17 -3.74
CA THR A 114 7.51 11.95 -3.04
C THR A 114 7.61 10.55 -2.46
N PHE A 115 6.53 9.98 -1.90
CA PHE A 115 6.52 8.59 -1.45
C PHE A 115 6.74 7.60 -2.59
N THR A 116 6.14 7.84 -3.75
CA THR A 116 6.32 6.98 -4.93
C THR A 116 7.75 7.03 -5.45
N VAL A 117 8.35 8.22 -5.54
CA VAL A 117 9.74 8.40 -5.97
C VAL A 117 10.71 7.78 -4.97
N ASN A 118 10.50 8.01 -3.67
CA ASN A 118 11.29 7.42 -2.60
C ASN A 118 11.22 5.88 -2.62
N PHE A 119 10.04 5.32 -2.84
CA PHE A 119 9.84 3.88 -2.99
C PHE A 119 10.67 3.33 -4.16
N ALA A 120 10.58 3.94 -5.33
CA ALA A 120 11.34 3.51 -6.50
C ALA A 120 12.85 3.59 -6.26
N GLN A 121 13.34 4.69 -5.68
CA GLN A 121 14.76 4.89 -5.36
C GLN A 121 15.26 3.88 -4.32
N CYS A 122 14.52 3.68 -3.22
CA CYS A 122 14.90 2.78 -2.14
C CYS A 122 15.03 1.33 -2.64
N TYR A 123 14.05 0.84 -3.42
CA TYR A 123 14.09 -0.52 -3.96
C TYR A 123 15.11 -0.69 -5.08
N TRP A 124 15.30 0.34 -5.92
CA TRP A 124 16.40 0.33 -6.89
C TRP A 124 17.76 0.20 -6.20
N GLN A 125 18.00 0.99 -5.15
CA GLN A 125 19.25 0.95 -4.36
C GLN A 125 19.41 -0.40 -3.66
N MET A 126 18.34 -0.91 -3.04
CA MET A 126 18.36 -2.22 -2.35
C MET A 126 18.78 -3.34 -3.30
N TYR A 127 18.13 -3.42 -4.47
CA TYR A 127 18.42 -4.51 -5.41
C TYR A 127 19.76 -4.33 -6.12
N ARG A 128 20.10 -3.12 -6.59
CA ARG A 128 21.33 -2.88 -7.35
C ARG A 128 22.58 -2.81 -6.48
N VAL A 129 22.49 -2.14 -5.33
CA VAL A 129 23.67 -1.89 -4.48
C VAL A 129 23.81 -2.97 -3.41
N THR A 130 22.77 -3.21 -2.61
CA THR A 130 22.86 -4.11 -1.46
C THR A 130 22.85 -5.58 -1.87
N PHE A 131 21.90 -6.00 -2.71
CA PHE A 131 21.78 -7.39 -3.16
C PHE A 131 22.59 -7.70 -4.41
N ARG A 132 22.99 -6.68 -5.18
CA ARG A 132 23.70 -6.82 -6.47
C ARG A 132 22.97 -7.72 -7.45
N ARG A 133 21.64 -7.51 -7.57
CA ARG A 133 20.72 -8.28 -8.41
C ARG A 133 19.89 -7.36 -9.30
N SER A 134 19.20 -7.95 -10.27
CA SER A 134 18.20 -7.23 -11.07
C SER A 134 16.99 -6.85 -10.21
N VAL A 135 16.34 -5.73 -10.56
CA VAL A 135 15.09 -5.26 -9.95
C VAL A 135 13.86 -6.05 -10.47
N LEU A 136 14.02 -6.81 -11.54
CA LEU A 136 12.93 -7.55 -12.21
C LEU A 136 12.14 -8.50 -11.27
N PRO A 137 12.78 -9.29 -10.37
CA PRO A 137 12.06 -10.12 -9.41
C PRO A 137 11.15 -9.31 -8.48
N PHE A 138 11.60 -8.12 -8.06
CA PHE A 138 10.80 -7.20 -7.25
C PHE A 138 9.52 -6.78 -7.99
N VAL A 139 9.67 -6.26 -9.22
CA VAL A 139 8.52 -5.83 -10.03
C VAL A 139 7.53 -6.98 -10.23
N ARG A 140 8.05 -8.19 -10.51
CA ARG A 140 7.21 -9.39 -10.70
C ARG A 140 6.40 -9.76 -9.44
N GLN A 141 6.96 -9.54 -8.24
CA GLN A 141 6.23 -9.78 -6.98
C GLN A 141 5.07 -8.80 -6.76
N LEU A 142 5.14 -7.60 -7.32
CA LEU A 142 4.09 -6.59 -7.20
C LEU A 142 2.94 -6.78 -8.20
N LEU A 143 3.16 -7.49 -9.32
CA LEU A 143 2.15 -7.62 -10.38
C LEU A 143 0.85 -8.25 -9.88
N SER A 144 0.93 -9.32 -9.11
CA SER A 144 -0.24 -10.02 -8.57
C SER A 144 -1.03 -9.17 -7.56
N PRO A 145 -0.42 -8.55 -6.53
CA PRO A 145 -1.11 -7.61 -5.65
C PRO A 145 -1.69 -6.39 -6.37
N MET A 146 -1.00 -5.86 -7.38
CA MET A 146 -1.51 -4.76 -8.21
C MET A 146 -2.74 -5.18 -9.01
N ALA A 147 -2.75 -6.37 -9.60
CA ALA A 147 -3.90 -6.89 -10.35
C ALA A 147 -5.14 -7.00 -9.46
N VAL A 148 -5.01 -7.52 -8.23
CA VAL A 148 -6.11 -7.56 -7.24
C VAL A 148 -6.62 -6.16 -6.93
N SER A 149 -5.71 -5.23 -6.66
CA SER A 149 -6.05 -3.86 -6.30
C SER A 149 -6.76 -3.13 -7.44
N LEU A 150 -6.34 -3.35 -8.68
CA LEU A 150 -7.00 -2.79 -9.87
C LEU A 150 -8.38 -3.41 -10.08
N LEU A 151 -8.51 -4.74 -9.92
CA LEU A 151 -9.82 -5.42 -10.00
C LEU A 151 -10.78 -4.88 -8.93
N MET A 152 -10.27 -4.70 -7.70
CA MET A 152 -11.03 -4.15 -6.59
C MET A 152 -11.48 -2.71 -6.86
N ALA A 153 -10.58 -1.87 -7.40
CA ALA A 153 -10.91 -0.50 -7.80
C ALA A 153 -11.97 -0.46 -8.91
N ALA A 154 -11.87 -1.34 -9.93
CA ALA A 154 -12.83 -1.43 -11.02
C ALA A 154 -14.24 -1.82 -10.55
N ILE A 155 -14.34 -2.65 -9.49
CA ILE A 155 -15.63 -3.07 -8.92
C ILE A 155 -16.17 -2.03 -7.93
N LEU A 156 -15.30 -1.39 -7.12
CA LEU A 156 -15.72 -0.38 -6.16
C LEU A 156 -16.16 0.93 -6.82
N LEU A 157 -15.64 1.23 -8.01
CA LEU A 157 -15.99 2.46 -8.73
C LEU A 157 -17.50 2.54 -9.07
N PRO A 158 -18.14 1.56 -9.70
CA PRO A 158 -19.60 1.59 -9.92
C PRO A 158 -20.38 1.52 -8.60
N ILE A 159 -19.89 0.82 -7.57
CA ILE A 159 -20.53 0.76 -6.26
C ILE A 159 -20.55 2.14 -5.60
N GLN A 160 -19.49 2.93 -5.75
CA GLN A 160 -19.45 4.30 -5.27
C GLN A 160 -20.64 5.12 -5.77
N TYR A 161 -20.93 5.05 -7.08
CA TYR A 161 -22.06 5.77 -7.68
C TYR A 161 -23.41 5.16 -7.29
N ALA A 162 -23.51 3.84 -7.19
CA ALA A 162 -24.75 3.15 -6.83
C ALA A 162 -25.14 3.37 -5.35
N THR A 163 -24.21 3.74 -4.50
CA THR A 163 -24.43 3.97 -3.06
C THR A 163 -24.56 5.45 -2.70
N GLU A 164 -24.53 6.36 -3.67
CA GLU A 164 -24.80 7.79 -3.44
C GLU A 164 -26.23 7.98 -2.87
N GLY A 165 -26.33 8.66 -1.74
CA GLY A 165 -27.62 8.92 -1.06
C GLY A 165 -28.11 7.80 -0.14
N ILE A 166 -27.37 6.69 -0.02
CA ILE A 166 -27.70 5.60 0.93
C ILE A 166 -27.07 5.93 2.31
N ASN A 167 -27.62 5.26 3.35
CA ASN A 167 -27.09 5.39 4.71
C ASN A 167 -25.58 5.06 4.74
N ILE A 168 -24.78 5.97 5.33
CA ILE A 168 -23.33 5.92 5.36
C ILE A 168 -22.78 4.62 5.96
N PHE A 169 -23.44 4.10 7.02
CA PHE A 169 -23.03 2.83 7.64
C PHE A 169 -23.26 1.64 6.70
N LEU A 170 -24.35 1.66 5.94
CA LEU A 170 -24.61 0.62 4.96
C LEU A 170 -23.59 0.67 3.81
N THR A 171 -23.28 1.86 3.33
CA THR A 171 -22.31 2.07 2.26
C THR A 171 -20.91 1.54 2.63
N ILE A 172 -20.39 1.87 3.82
CA ILE A 172 -19.07 1.39 4.24
C ILE A 172 -19.06 -0.14 4.45
N ILE A 173 -20.17 -0.71 4.97
CA ILE A 173 -20.30 -2.16 5.13
C ILE A 173 -20.28 -2.86 3.77
N VAL A 174 -21.06 -2.38 2.81
CA VAL A 174 -21.12 -2.96 1.45
C VAL A 174 -19.77 -2.88 0.78
N LYS A 175 -19.10 -1.71 0.77
CA LYS A 175 -17.76 -1.54 0.20
C LYS A 175 -16.73 -2.46 0.86
N SER A 176 -16.79 -2.61 2.19
CA SER A 176 -15.88 -3.49 2.94
C SER A 176 -16.13 -4.96 2.61
N ILE A 177 -17.37 -5.43 2.63
CA ILE A 177 -17.71 -6.82 2.30
C ILE A 177 -17.28 -7.18 0.89
N VAL A 178 -17.58 -6.31 -0.10
CA VAL A 178 -17.16 -6.52 -1.48
C VAL A 178 -15.64 -6.60 -1.60
N SER A 179 -14.91 -5.69 -0.93
CA SER A 179 -13.45 -5.68 -0.93
C SER A 179 -12.87 -6.96 -0.34
N PHE A 180 -13.37 -7.41 0.80
CA PHE A 180 -12.92 -8.66 1.43
C PHE A 180 -13.28 -9.89 0.60
N THR A 181 -14.41 -9.89 -0.07
CA THR A 181 -14.84 -11.00 -0.95
C THR A 181 -13.93 -11.10 -2.17
N ILE A 182 -13.62 -9.98 -2.83
CA ILE A 182 -12.70 -9.95 -3.97
C ILE A 182 -11.31 -10.39 -3.56
N PHE A 183 -10.81 -9.85 -2.45
CA PHE A 183 -9.49 -10.18 -1.91
C PHE A 183 -9.37 -11.67 -1.53
N GLY A 184 -10.34 -12.18 -0.77
CA GLY A 184 -10.39 -13.59 -0.37
C GLY A 184 -10.57 -14.54 -1.57
N GLY A 185 -11.46 -14.20 -2.50
CA GLY A 185 -11.68 -14.96 -3.73
C GLY A 185 -10.43 -15.03 -4.60
N TYR A 186 -9.72 -13.92 -4.75
CA TYR A 186 -8.47 -13.90 -5.52
C TYR A 186 -7.39 -14.79 -4.90
N ILE A 187 -7.18 -14.70 -3.58
CA ILE A 187 -6.20 -15.55 -2.87
C ILE A 187 -6.54 -17.02 -3.04
N GLN A 188 -7.82 -17.38 -3.01
CA GLN A 188 -8.26 -18.76 -3.16
C GLN A 188 -8.07 -19.29 -4.59
N VAL A 189 -8.37 -18.47 -5.60
CA VAL A 189 -8.23 -18.84 -7.02
C VAL A 189 -6.77 -18.99 -7.42
N THR A 190 -5.92 -18.06 -6.98
CA THR A 190 -4.49 -18.08 -7.34
C THR A 190 -3.67 -19.07 -6.53
N ARG A 191 -4.24 -19.68 -5.47
CA ARG A 191 -3.55 -20.60 -4.54
C ARG A 191 -2.23 -20.04 -4.02
N GLU A 192 -2.05 -18.75 -4.02
CA GLU A 192 -0.81 -18.10 -3.61
C GLU A 192 -0.53 -18.25 -2.11
N TYR A 193 -1.60 -18.36 -1.31
CA TYR A 193 -1.55 -18.76 0.09
C TYR A 193 -2.63 -19.82 0.29
N ASP A 194 -2.22 -21.05 0.55
CA ASP A 194 -3.13 -22.15 0.90
C ASP A 194 -3.65 -21.97 2.34
N LEU A 195 -4.46 -20.87 2.51
CA LEU A 195 -5.06 -20.52 3.79
C LEU A 195 -6.06 -21.58 4.24
N LEU A 196 -6.85 -22.12 3.30
CA LEU A 196 -7.83 -23.17 3.61
C LEU A 196 -7.17 -24.49 4.00
N GLY A 197 -6.08 -24.87 3.33
CA GLY A 197 -5.30 -26.05 3.69
C GLY A 197 -4.66 -25.91 5.08
N LYS A 198 -4.14 -24.72 5.41
CA LYS A 198 -3.60 -24.41 6.74
C LYS A 198 -4.67 -24.37 7.83
N ILE A 199 -5.82 -23.73 7.60
CA ILE A 199 -6.93 -23.69 8.55
C ILE A 199 -7.48 -25.10 8.77
N ARG A 200 -7.64 -25.91 7.70
CA ARG A 200 -8.11 -27.30 7.79
C ARG A 200 -7.09 -28.19 8.52
N SER A 201 -5.80 -27.96 8.33
CA SER A 201 -4.75 -28.66 9.06
C SER A 201 -4.66 -28.28 10.54
N MET A 202 -4.98 -27.03 10.89
CA MET A 202 -5.06 -26.57 12.29
C MET A 202 -6.32 -27.12 12.97
N ALA A 203 -7.46 -27.13 12.29
CA ALA A 203 -8.70 -27.69 12.82
C ALA A 203 -8.65 -29.23 12.94
N GLY A 204 -7.86 -29.90 12.11
CA GLY A 204 -7.65 -31.36 12.18
C GLY A 204 -6.62 -31.84 13.22
N LYS A 205 -5.80 -30.92 13.78
CA LYS A 205 -4.84 -31.25 14.86
C LYS A 205 -5.39 -31.09 16.26
N GLY A 206 -6.65 -30.67 16.40
CA GLY A 206 -7.36 -30.53 17.68
C GLY A 206 -8.26 -31.71 18.05
N LYS A 207 -8.04 -32.89 17.46
CA LYS A 207 -8.69 -34.14 17.87
C LYS A 207 -7.64 -35.18 18.30
#